data_6070ecd4e08c68e71bb160cccf07e773
#
_entry.id   6070ecd4e08c68e71bb160cccf07e773
#
_cell.length_a   1.000
_cell.length_b   1.000
_cell.length_c   1.000
_cell.angle_alpha   90.00
_cell.angle_beta   90.00
_cell.angle_gamma   90.00
#
_symmetry.space_group_name_H-M   'P 1'
#
loop_
_entity.id
_entity.type
_entity.pdbx_description
1 polymer ?
#
loop_
_entity_poly.entity_id
_entity_poly.type
_entity_poly.pdbx_seq_one_letter_code
_entity_poly.pdbx_strand_id
1 'polypeptide(L)'
;KDGREFNLDTKRISYKHIPNLTYFTSTSFGLVKTDMIVSGQKIGYINGAGDDVAEVLKNLGYQVSILEDSDIQKDRLKAFSTVIVGIRAFNVNQALASNVDQLMEYVKEGGNVIVQYNTGSPLLTKDLGPYPFAISRERVTVENSPIQVDYSHPILAGPNKITAKDFEGWVQER
;
A
#
# COMPACT_ATOMS: atom_id res chain seq x y z
N LYS A 1 -17.84 -23.40 -23.12
CA LYS A 1 -17.78 -24.29 -24.25
C LYS A 1 -19.09 -24.98 -24.43
N ASP A 2 -19.93 -25.46 -23.88
CA ASP A 2 -21.13 -26.25 -24.22
C ASP A 2 -22.44 -25.60 -23.71
N GLY A 3 -22.47 -24.29 -23.51
CA GLY A 3 -23.62 -23.58 -22.95
C GLY A 3 -23.92 -23.93 -21.49
N ARG A 4 -23.03 -24.63 -20.80
CA ARG A 4 -23.18 -24.93 -19.38
C ARG A 4 -22.71 -23.77 -18.54
N GLU A 5 -23.55 -23.33 -17.63
CA GLU A 5 -23.19 -22.34 -16.61
C GLU A 5 -22.61 -23.04 -15.39
N PHE A 6 -21.45 -22.57 -14.95
CA PHE A 6 -20.79 -23.01 -13.71
C PHE A 6 -20.76 -21.83 -12.76
N ASN A 7 -21.56 -21.91 -11.72
CA ASN A 7 -21.71 -20.83 -10.73
C ASN A 7 -21.36 -21.28 -9.31
N LEU A 8 -20.68 -22.42 -9.18
CA LEU A 8 -20.28 -22.95 -7.90
C LEU A 8 -18.75 -23.05 -7.79
N ASP A 9 -18.23 -22.57 -6.67
CA ASP A 9 -16.86 -22.80 -6.23
C ASP A 9 -16.83 -23.96 -5.25
N THR A 10 -15.77 -24.76 -5.35
CA THR A 10 -15.56 -25.94 -4.50
C THR A 10 -14.64 -25.58 -3.34
N LYS A 11 -15.16 -25.61 -2.14
CA LYS A 11 -14.38 -25.44 -0.91
C LYS A 11 -14.07 -26.80 -0.29
N ARG A 12 -12.82 -26.99 0.10
CA ARG A 12 -12.38 -28.24 0.75
C ARG A 12 -11.75 -27.92 2.10
N ILE A 13 -12.25 -28.57 3.14
CA ILE A 13 -11.66 -28.59 4.48
C ILE A 13 -10.95 -29.91 4.67
N SER A 14 -9.65 -29.85 4.95
CA SER A 14 -8.81 -31.05 5.10
C SER A 14 -7.89 -30.87 6.31
N TYR A 15 -8.14 -31.64 7.36
CA TYR A 15 -7.30 -31.72 8.54
C TYR A 15 -7.01 -33.19 8.86
N LYS A 16 -5.84 -33.47 9.48
CA LYS A 16 -5.40 -34.84 9.77
C LYS A 16 -6.33 -35.63 10.71
N HIS A 17 -7.14 -34.95 11.51
CA HIS A 17 -7.97 -35.52 12.57
C HIS A 17 -9.45 -35.60 12.25
N ILE A 18 -9.87 -35.14 11.07
CA ILE A 18 -11.26 -35.24 10.59
C ILE A 18 -11.30 -35.69 9.14
N PRO A 19 -12.40 -36.32 8.70
CA PRO A 19 -12.63 -36.62 7.28
C PRO A 19 -12.61 -35.35 6.43
N ASN A 20 -12.13 -35.46 5.20
CA ASN A 20 -12.20 -34.35 4.25
C ASN A 20 -13.67 -33.99 3.97
N LEU A 21 -13.98 -32.73 4.16
CA LEU A 21 -15.28 -32.15 3.83
C LEU A 21 -15.15 -31.33 2.54
N THR A 22 -16.08 -31.59 1.62
CA THR A 22 -16.18 -30.77 0.40
C THR A 22 -17.59 -30.18 0.35
N TYR A 23 -17.68 -28.89 0.15
CA TYR A 23 -18.94 -28.19 -0.04
C TYR A 23 -18.85 -27.19 -1.16
N PHE A 24 -19.99 -26.76 -1.67
CA PHE A 24 -20.08 -25.84 -2.80
C PHE A 24 -20.68 -24.52 -2.33
N THR A 25 -20.11 -23.43 -2.80
CA THR A 25 -20.61 -22.09 -2.56
C THR A 25 -20.87 -21.40 -3.90
N SER A 26 -21.84 -20.51 -3.94
CA SER A 26 -22.05 -19.70 -5.12
C SER A 26 -20.80 -18.86 -5.39
N THR A 27 -20.36 -18.85 -6.65
CA THR A 27 -19.24 -18.02 -7.10
C THR A 27 -19.80 -16.77 -7.73
N SER A 28 -19.35 -15.62 -7.23
CA SER A 28 -19.58 -14.32 -7.85
C SER A 28 -18.29 -13.51 -7.78
N PHE A 29 -18.05 -12.71 -8.80
CA PHE A 29 -17.00 -11.72 -8.79
C PHE A 29 -17.55 -10.40 -9.30
N GLY A 30 -17.05 -9.30 -8.71
CA GLY A 30 -17.34 -7.97 -9.19
C GLY A 30 -16.26 -7.52 -10.17
N LEU A 31 -16.67 -6.97 -11.31
CA LEU A 31 -15.77 -6.29 -12.23
C LEU A 31 -16.04 -4.80 -12.18
N VAL A 32 -15.03 -4.03 -11.83
CA VAL A 32 -15.09 -2.57 -11.82
C VAL A 32 -14.18 -2.04 -12.91
N LYS A 33 -14.76 -1.35 -13.88
CA LYS A 33 -13.99 -0.59 -14.86
C LYS A 33 -13.66 0.77 -14.26
N THR A 34 -12.38 1.08 -14.14
CA THR A 34 -11.90 2.36 -13.66
C THR A 34 -11.18 3.09 -14.78
N ASP A 35 -11.63 4.29 -15.10
CA ASP A 35 -10.95 5.19 -16.02
C ASP A 35 -9.98 6.05 -15.20
N MET A 36 -8.74 5.59 -15.09
CA MET A 36 -7.71 6.22 -14.24
C MET A 36 -6.74 7.02 -15.10
N ILE A 37 -6.51 8.27 -14.73
CA ILE A 37 -5.47 9.11 -15.34
C ILE A 37 -4.15 8.79 -14.63
N VAL A 38 -3.18 8.30 -15.39
CA VAL A 38 -1.84 7.98 -14.90
C VAL A 38 -0.84 8.93 -15.53
N SER A 39 -0.05 9.60 -14.71
CA SER A 39 0.93 10.58 -15.18
C SER A 39 2.20 9.97 -15.75
N GLY A 40 2.42 8.67 -15.58
CA GLY A 40 3.61 7.95 -16.08
C GLY A 40 4.92 8.36 -15.41
N GLN A 41 4.86 8.98 -14.24
CA GLN A 41 6.03 9.50 -13.54
C GLN A 41 6.94 8.38 -13.01
N LYS A 42 8.20 8.76 -12.77
CA LYS A 42 9.19 7.86 -12.17
C LYS A 42 9.01 7.79 -10.67
N ILE A 43 8.85 6.58 -10.16
CA ILE A 43 8.68 6.29 -8.73
C ILE A 43 9.85 5.46 -8.24
N GLY A 44 10.50 5.91 -7.17
CA GLY A 44 11.43 5.09 -6.40
C GLY A 44 10.67 4.31 -5.33
N TYR A 45 10.91 3.02 -5.20
CA TYR A 45 10.25 2.17 -4.21
C TYR A 45 11.27 1.53 -3.29
N ILE A 46 11.19 1.81 -2.00
CA ILE A 46 12.03 1.21 -0.95
C ILE A 46 11.27 0.04 -0.34
N ASN A 47 11.80 -1.17 -0.48
CA ASN A 47 11.17 -2.37 0.04
C ASN A 47 11.04 -2.37 1.57
N GLY A 48 9.91 -2.88 2.03
CA GLY A 48 9.64 -3.16 3.43
C GLY A 48 9.45 -4.65 3.70
N ALA A 49 8.44 -5.00 4.49
CA ALA A 49 8.15 -6.39 4.87
C ALA A 49 7.56 -7.25 3.74
N GLY A 50 7.23 -6.65 2.62
CA GLY A 50 6.68 -7.27 1.43
C GLY A 50 5.23 -6.86 1.17
N ASP A 51 5.00 -6.34 -0.04
CA ASP A 51 3.70 -5.98 -0.59
C ASP A 51 3.79 -5.94 -2.13
N ASP A 52 2.65 -5.84 -2.78
CA ASP A 52 2.55 -5.84 -4.25
C ASP A 52 2.38 -4.43 -4.83
N VAL A 53 2.54 -3.36 -4.03
CA VAL A 53 2.28 -1.98 -4.46
C VAL A 53 3.17 -1.57 -5.62
N ALA A 54 4.45 -1.93 -5.58
CA ALA A 54 5.37 -1.62 -6.68
C ALA A 54 4.95 -2.28 -8.00
N GLU A 55 4.46 -3.52 -7.96
CA GLU A 55 3.98 -4.25 -9.13
C GLU A 55 2.66 -3.65 -9.65
N VAL A 56 1.72 -3.36 -8.75
CA VAL A 56 0.46 -2.71 -9.11
C VAL A 56 0.71 -1.38 -9.80
N LEU A 57 1.61 -0.55 -9.30
CA LEU A 57 1.97 0.73 -9.92
C LEU A 57 2.60 0.55 -11.30
N LYS A 58 3.45 -0.46 -11.52
CA LYS A 58 3.98 -0.81 -12.85
C LYS A 58 2.84 -1.21 -13.81
N ASN A 59 1.91 -2.04 -13.34
CA ASN A 59 0.76 -2.47 -14.13
C ASN A 59 -0.17 -1.30 -14.50
N LEU A 60 -0.21 -0.27 -13.67
CA LEU A 60 -0.93 0.99 -13.94
C LEU A 60 -0.18 1.92 -14.92
N GLY A 61 1.07 1.61 -15.29
CA GLY A 61 1.85 2.40 -16.25
C GLY A 61 2.86 3.38 -15.64
N TYR A 62 3.11 3.33 -14.33
CA TYR A 62 4.20 4.09 -13.72
C TYR A 62 5.56 3.45 -13.96
N GLN A 63 6.61 4.29 -14.04
CA GLN A 63 7.99 3.82 -14.13
C GLN A 63 8.54 3.60 -12.71
N VAL A 64 8.40 2.39 -12.18
CA VAL A 64 8.80 2.06 -10.82
C VAL A 64 10.17 1.39 -10.79
N SER A 65 11.10 1.98 -10.03
CA SER A 65 12.42 1.40 -9.72
C SER A 65 12.45 0.97 -8.26
N ILE A 66 12.80 -0.29 -8.01
CA ILE A 66 13.12 -0.74 -6.66
C ILE A 66 14.48 -0.14 -6.30
N LEU A 67 14.53 0.51 -5.15
CA LEU A 67 15.74 1.17 -4.65
C LEU A 67 16.52 0.21 -3.76
N GLU A 68 17.78 0.03 -4.09
CA GLU A 68 18.73 -0.67 -3.25
C GLU A 68 19.28 0.24 -2.15
N ASP A 69 19.93 -0.33 -1.16
CA ASP A 69 20.46 0.41 0.00
C ASP A 69 21.34 1.60 -0.42
N SER A 70 22.15 1.44 -1.45
CA SER A 70 23.04 2.49 -1.98
C SER A 70 22.30 3.61 -2.71
N ASP A 71 21.02 3.40 -3.06
CA ASP A 71 20.20 4.39 -3.76
C ASP A 71 19.51 5.36 -2.81
N ILE A 72 19.48 5.04 -1.50
CA ILE A 72 18.88 5.90 -0.47
C ILE A 72 19.85 7.05 -0.14
N GLN A 73 20.14 7.84 -1.17
CA GLN A 73 20.98 9.03 -1.13
C GLN A 73 20.23 10.17 -1.79
N LYS A 74 20.21 11.33 -1.16
CA LYS A 74 19.47 12.52 -1.62
C LYS A 74 19.59 12.77 -3.12
N ASP A 75 20.82 12.78 -3.63
CA ASP A 75 21.07 13.11 -5.04
C ASP A 75 20.55 12.03 -6.01
N ARG A 76 20.52 10.77 -5.60
CA ARG A 76 19.92 9.69 -6.38
C ARG A 76 18.40 9.73 -6.33
N LEU A 77 17.83 10.07 -5.17
CA LEU A 77 16.38 10.18 -4.97
C LEU A 77 15.77 11.28 -5.84
N LYS A 78 16.52 12.32 -6.20
CA LYS A 78 16.08 13.40 -7.12
C LYS A 78 15.70 12.91 -8.52
N ALA A 79 16.12 11.72 -8.92
CA ALA A 79 15.72 11.12 -10.20
C ALA A 79 14.23 10.69 -10.22
N PHE A 80 13.56 10.67 -9.07
CA PHE A 80 12.19 10.25 -8.91
C PHE A 80 11.29 11.42 -8.54
N SER A 81 10.09 11.43 -9.08
CA SER A 81 9.05 12.41 -8.71
C SER A 81 8.41 12.09 -7.35
N THR A 82 8.44 10.82 -6.97
CA THR A 82 7.93 10.32 -5.70
C THR A 82 8.76 9.13 -5.25
N VAL A 83 9.06 9.08 -3.97
CA VAL A 83 9.64 7.89 -3.32
C VAL A 83 8.58 7.27 -2.41
N ILE A 84 8.33 5.98 -2.57
CA ILE A 84 7.41 5.22 -1.73
C ILE A 84 8.23 4.33 -0.80
N VAL A 85 7.97 4.47 0.48
CA VAL A 85 8.51 3.62 1.53
C VAL A 85 7.51 2.51 1.79
N GLY A 86 7.87 1.28 1.49
CA GLY A 86 7.03 0.10 1.53
C GLY A 86 6.53 -0.23 2.94
N ILE A 87 5.55 -1.12 3.01
CA ILE A 87 4.90 -1.51 4.26
C ILE A 87 5.93 -1.98 5.30
N ARG A 88 5.88 -1.42 6.50
CA ARG A 88 6.77 -1.73 7.63
C ARG A 88 8.27 -1.58 7.33
N ALA A 89 8.64 -0.76 6.34
CA ALA A 89 10.05 -0.57 6.00
C ALA A 89 10.87 -0.03 7.18
N PHE A 90 10.35 0.92 7.96
CA PHE A 90 11.01 1.42 9.16
C PHE A 90 11.09 0.39 10.32
N ASN A 91 10.41 -0.74 10.19
CA ASN A 91 10.53 -1.85 11.14
C ASN A 91 11.59 -2.88 10.73
N VAL A 92 11.91 -3.00 9.43
CA VAL A 92 12.71 -4.12 8.92
C VAL A 92 13.90 -3.71 8.04
N ASN A 93 13.92 -2.50 7.47
CA ASN A 93 14.98 -2.05 6.57
C ASN A 93 15.99 -1.18 7.30
N GLN A 94 17.14 -1.77 7.63
CA GLN A 94 18.22 -1.10 8.38
C GLN A 94 18.88 0.01 7.54
N ALA A 95 19.01 -0.19 6.25
CA ALA A 95 19.62 0.82 5.38
C ALA A 95 18.76 2.08 5.30
N LEU A 96 17.43 1.94 5.20
CA LEU A 96 16.50 3.06 5.28
C LEU A 96 16.65 3.79 6.61
N ALA A 97 16.65 3.06 7.73
CA ALA A 97 16.77 3.66 9.06
C ALA A 97 18.10 4.42 9.24
N SER A 98 19.17 3.92 8.65
CA SER A 98 20.49 4.57 8.70
C SER A 98 20.64 5.77 7.77
N ASN A 99 19.79 5.89 6.76
CA ASN A 99 19.82 6.94 5.75
C ASN A 99 18.55 7.81 5.75
N VAL A 100 17.79 7.81 6.83
CA VAL A 100 16.55 8.60 6.92
C VAL A 100 16.80 10.09 6.70
N ASP A 101 17.93 10.62 7.13
CA ASP A 101 18.33 12.01 6.90
C ASP A 101 18.41 12.35 5.41
N GLN A 102 18.90 11.43 4.59
CA GLN A 102 18.97 11.60 3.13
C GLN A 102 17.57 11.69 2.51
N LEU A 103 16.65 10.88 3.02
CA LEU A 103 15.24 10.91 2.62
C LEU A 103 14.59 12.25 3.02
N MET A 104 14.88 12.73 4.24
CA MET A 104 14.34 14.01 4.73
C MET A 104 14.95 15.22 3.99
N GLU A 105 16.22 15.16 3.62
CA GLU A 105 16.84 16.20 2.78
C GLU A 105 16.20 16.24 1.38
N TYR A 106 15.91 15.07 0.78
CA TYR A 106 15.16 15.01 -0.48
C TYR A 106 13.78 15.68 -0.35
N VAL A 107 13.06 15.46 0.76
CA VAL A 107 11.76 16.12 1.03
C VAL A 107 11.91 17.62 1.17
N LYS A 108 12.93 18.09 1.92
CA LYS A 108 13.21 19.54 2.07
C LYS A 108 13.49 20.24 0.75
N GLU A 109 14.08 19.54 -0.21
CA GLU A 109 14.36 20.03 -1.55
C GLU A 109 13.16 19.91 -2.52
N GLY A 110 11.98 19.57 -1.99
CA GLY A 110 10.72 19.50 -2.75
C GLY A 110 10.37 18.11 -3.28
N GLY A 111 11.08 17.07 -2.86
CA GLY A 111 10.75 15.69 -3.15
C GLY A 111 9.48 15.24 -2.43
N ASN A 112 8.77 14.29 -3.03
CA ASN A 112 7.56 13.73 -2.46
C ASN A 112 7.81 12.32 -1.92
N VAL A 113 7.47 12.09 -0.65
CA VAL A 113 7.60 10.78 0.00
C VAL A 113 6.26 10.30 0.51
N ILE A 114 5.91 9.07 0.18
CA ILE A 114 4.74 8.37 0.70
C ILE A 114 5.25 7.23 1.59
N VAL A 115 4.90 7.27 2.87
CA VAL A 115 5.25 6.21 3.82
C VAL A 115 4.03 5.34 4.07
N GLN A 116 4.14 4.05 3.76
CA GLN A 116 3.09 3.09 4.06
C GLN A 116 3.08 2.74 5.55
N TYR A 117 2.12 1.92 5.96
CA TYR A 117 1.93 1.49 7.34
C TYR A 117 3.21 0.95 7.98
N ASN A 118 3.46 1.38 9.22
CA ASN A 118 4.49 0.86 10.11
C ASN A 118 3.91 0.56 11.49
N THR A 119 4.51 -0.38 12.22
CA THR A 119 4.14 -0.64 13.62
C THR A 119 4.97 0.20 14.57
N GLY A 120 4.41 0.55 15.73
CA GLY A 120 5.11 1.34 16.74
C GLY A 120 6.29 0.63 17.41
N SER A 121 6.42 -0.72 17.23
CA SER A 121 7.49 -1.50 17.86
C SER A 121 7.67 -2.86 17.13
N PRO A 122 8.92 -3.31 16.89
CA PRO A 122 10.13 -2.48 17.02
C PRO A 122 10.23 -1.47 15.87
N LEU A 123 10.77 -0.30 16.14
CA LEU A 123 11.19 0.67 15.14
C LEU A 123 12.70 0.75 15.10
N LEU A 124 13.29 0.78 13.92
CA LEU A 124 14.74 0.90 13.70
C LEU A 124 15.22 2.35 13.83
N THR A 125 14.31 3.31 13.68
CA THR A 125 14.55 4.74 13.92
C THR A 125 13.31 5.39 14.53
N LYS A 126 13.51 6.53 15.18
CA LYS A 126 12.39 7.38 15.68
C LYS A 126 12.03 8.48 14.70
N ASP A 127 12.87 8.73 13.71
CA ASP A 127 12.73 9.80 12.73
C ASP A 127 11.97 9.26 11.53
N LEU A 128 10.63 9.29 11.62
CA LEU A 128 9.72 8.73 10.61
C LEU A 128 9.23 9.76 9.60
N GLY A 129 9.52 11.04 9.83
CA GLY A 129 9.06 12.14 8.99
C GLY A 129 9.69 13.47 9.38
N PRO A 130 9.30 14.57 8.70
CA PRO A 130 9.92 15.88 8.90
C PRO A 130 9.59 16.54 10.23
N TYR A 131 8.62 15.98 10.97
CA TYR A 131 8.20 16.43 12.29
C TYR A 131 8.20 15.26 13.27
N PRO A 132 8.51 15.49 14.56
CA PRO A 132 8.48 14.44 15.55
C PRO A 132 7.03 13.96 15.78
N PHE A 133 6.82 12.66 15.66
CA PHE A 133 5.57 11.99 16.02
C PHE A 133 5.86 10.55 16.46
N ALA A 134 4.88 9.91 17.06
CA ALA A 134 4.97 8.52 17.47
C ALA A 134 3.78 7.72 16.94
N ILE A 135 4.04 6.48 16.59
CA ILE A 135 2.98 5.54 16.20
C ILE A 135 2.36 4.97 17.48
N SER A 136 1.08 5.23 17.70
CA SER A 136 0.34 4.71 18.84
C SER A 136 -0.07 3.25 18.64
N ARG A 137 -0.62 2.64 19.70
CA ARG A 137 -1.24 1.31 19.63
C ARG A 137 -2.76 1.38 19.48
N GLU A 138 -3.29 2.56 19.31
CA GLU A 138 -4.72 2.76 19.12
C GLU A 138 -5.17 2.11 17.81
N ARG A 139 -6.33 1.47 17.86
CA ARG A 139 -6.90 0.73 16.73
C ARG A 139 -8.37 0.99 16.64
N VAL A 140 -8.88 0.95 15.42
CA VAL A 140 -10.29 0.77 15.17
C VAL A 140 -10.54 -0.73 15.04
N THR A 141 -11.36 -1.30 15.92
CA THR A 141 -11.63 -2.75 15.99
C THR A 141 -13.02 -3.13 15.48
N VAL A 142 -13.83 -2.15 15.13
CA VAL A 142 -15.16 -2.35 14.54
C VAL A 142 -15.00 -2.43 13.03
N GLU A 143 -15.26 -3.59 12.43
CA GLU A 143 -15.01 -3.86 11.00
C GLU A 143 -15.69 -2.85 10.06
N ASN A 144 -16.93 -2.49 10.36
CA ASN A 144 -17.74 -1.59 9.55
C ASN A 144 -17.71 -0.14 10.06
N SER A 145 -16.68 0.25 10.80
CA SER A 145 -16.51 1.65 11.20
C SER A 145 -16.49 2.56 9.98
N PRO A 146 -17.21 3.69 10.02
CA PRO A 146 -17.22 4.63 8.91
C PRO A 146 -15.82 5.24 8.71
N ILE A 147 -15.41 5.38 7.46
CA ILE A 147 -14.20 6.09 7.08
C ILE A 147 -14.49 7.58 7.11
N GLN A 148 -13.69 8.34 7.87
CA GLN A 148 -13.78 9.80 7.91
C GLN A 148 -12.78 10.39 6.92
N VAL A 149 -13.27 11.07 5.90
CA VAL A 149 -12.48 11.64 4.80
C VAL A 149 -12.84 13.10 4.60
N ASP A 150 -11.85 13.94 4.55
CA ASP A 150 -12.02 15.33 4.08
C ASP A 150 -11.92 15.37 2.56
N TYR A 151 -13.06 15.22 1.89
CA TYR A 151 -13.15 15.26 0.44
C TYR A 151 -12.83 16.63 -0.18
N SER A 152 -12.67 17.69 0.62
CA SER A 152 -12.25 19.00 0.15
C SER A 152 -10.74 19.09 -0.04
N HIS A 153 -9.98 18.15 0.50
CA HIS A 153 -8.53 18.18 0.45
C HIS A 153 -8.03 18.01 -1.02
N PRO A 154 -7.11 18.84 -1.50
CA PRO A 154 -6.65 18.83 -2.90
C PRO A 154 -6.13 17.47 -3.38
N ILE A 155 -5.52 16.66 -2.50
CA ILE A 155 -4.98 15.34 -2.84
C ILE A 155 -6.08 14.37 -3.34
N LEU A 156 -7.34 14.59 -2.96
CA LEU A 156 -8.48 13.78 -3.35
C LEU A 156 -9.25 14.35 -4.55
N ALA A 157 -8.89 15.58 -4.98
CA ALA A 157 -9.60 16.29 -6.04
C ALA A 157 -9.11 15.96 -7.45
N GLY A 158 -7.86 15.52 -7.61
CA GLY A 158 -7.29 15.26 -8.93
C GLY A 158 -5.88 14.66 -8.89
N PRO A 159 -5.40 14.10 -10.02
CA PRO A 159 -6.10 13.99 -11.31
C PRO A 159 -7.27 12.99 -11.29
N ASN A 160 -7.30 12.04 -10.36
CA ASN A 160 -8.39 11.09 -10.16
C ASN A 160 -9.17 11.51 -8.92
N LYS A 161 -10.40 11.92 -9.10
CA LYS A 161 -11.24 12.33 -7.98
C LYS A 161 -11.64 11.14 -7.14
N ILE A 162 -11.31 11.16 -5.86
CA ILE A 162 -11.71 10.16 -4.87
C ILE A 162 -12.97 10.63 -4.15
N THR A 163 -13.94 9.75 -4.02
CA THR A 163 -15.27 10.00 -3.46
C THR A 163 -15.63 8.96 -2.40
N ALA A 164 -16.75 9.14 -1.71
CA ALA A 164 -17.24 8.15 -0.76
C ALA A 164 -17.49 6.77 -1.40
N LYS A 165 -17.80 6.75 -2.70
CA LYS A 165 -18.04 5.51 -3.45
C LYS A 165 -16.80 4.62 -3.55
N ASP A 166 -15.61 5.22 -3.54
CA ASP A 166 -14.35 4.48 -3.62
C ASP A 166 -14.03 3.71 -2.33
N PHE A 167 -14.74 4.01 -1.25
CA PHE A 167 -14.62 3.34 0.04
C PHE A 167 -15.79 2.37 0.34
N GLU A 168 -16.70 2.17 -0.60
CA GLU A 168 -17.80 1.22 -0.43
C GLU A 168 -17.27 -0.21 -0.30
N GLY A 169 -17.71 -0.91 0.72
CA GLY A 169 -17.28 -2.29 1.01
C GLY A 169 -15.92 -2.41 1.71
N TRP A 170 -15.27 -1.31 2.05
CA TRP A 170 -14.07 -1.35 2.89
C TRP A 170 -14.41 -1.81 4.29
N VAL A 171 -13.59 -2.71 4.80
CA VAL A 171 -13.65 -3.19 6.18
C VAL A 171 -12.31 -2.97 6.85
N GLN A 172 -12.32 -2.79 8.17
CA GLN A 172 -11.09 -2.64 8.93
C GLN A 172 -10.31 -3.96 8.92
N GLU A 173 -9.00 -3.87 8.69
CA GLU A 173 -8.09 -4.99 8.87
C GLU A 173 -7.92 -5.28 10.36
N ARG A 174 -7.93 -6.57 10.73
CA ARG A 174 -7.78 -7.03 12.13
C ARG A 174 -6.34 -7.32 12.49
#